data_c69d69b0bb52764acfa4bb944c29f8c3
#
_entry.id   c69d69b0bb52764acfa4bb944c29f8c3
#
_cell.length_a   1.000
_cell.length_b   1.000
_cell.length_c   1.000
_cell.angle_alpha   90.00
_cell.angle_beta   90.00
_cell.angle_gamma   90.00
#
_symmetry.space_group_name_H-M   'P 1'
#
loop_
_entity.id
_entity.type
_entity.pdbx_description
1 polymer ?
#
loop_
_entity_poly.entity_id
_entity_poly.type
_entity_poly.pdbx_seq_one_letter_code
_entity_poly.pdbx_strand_id
1 'polypeptide(L)'
;MTIYQQIVAACWGVLLVVWFVLALVRGQPGRHSTRVWWLRLAAIAVLLIAVYLFTRGRAPGLGQPTPAAALGGAALCVAGLAFALWARITMGRRWQMVATQHDTPALVTAGPFEYVRHPIYAGVIAMLIGSTVNVPGSYVEVLLSIVSLVILARHEERDMLRVLPDAYPAYMQRTKRFVPFVL
;
A
#
# COMPACT_ATOMS: atom_id res chain seq x y z
N MET A 1 -19.30 -11.58 13.06
CA MET A 1 -18.75 -10.96 11.84
C MET A 1 -19.65 -11.27 10.68
N THR A 2 -20.00 -10.28 9.87
CA THR A 2 -20.75 -10.50 8.62
C THR A 2 -19.85 -11.14 7.57
N ILE A 3 -20.41 -11.72 6.51
CA ILE A 3 -19.63 -12.28 5.39
C ILE A 3 -18.71 -11.21 4.76
N TYR A 4 -19.17 -9.98 4.66
CA TYR A 4 -18.36 -8.87 4.12
C TYR A 4 -17.14 -8.55 4.99
N GLN A 5 -17.30 -8.59 6.32
CA GLN A 5 -16.18 -8.41 7.26
C GLN A 5 -15.18 -9.57 7.17
N GLN A 6 -15.65 -10.78 6.92
CA GLN A 6 -14.77 -11.95 6.70
C GLN A 6 -13.97 -11.78 5.40
N ILE A 7 -14.60 -11.31 4.33
CA ILE A 7 -13.91 -11.01 3.06
C ILE A 7 -12.82 -9.95 3.28
N VAL A 8 -13.14 -8.86 3.97
CA VAL A 8 -12.15 -7.80 4.28
C VAL A 8 -10.99 -8.36 5.11
N ALA A 9 -11.28 -9.14 6.15
CA ALA A 9 -10.25 -9.78 6.97
C ALA A 9 -9.37 -10.76 6.16
N ALA A 10 -9.98 -11.54 5.27
CA ALA A 10 -9.24 -12.42 4.37
C ALA A 10 -8.33 -11.67 3.41
N CYS A 11 -8.78 -10.53 2.84
CA CYS A 11 -7.94 -9.67 2.00
C CYS A 11 -6.68 -9.18 2.75
N TRP A 12 -6.84 -8.71 3.98
CA TRP A 12 -5.69 -8.31 4.80
C TRP A 12 -4.78 -9.48 5.14
N GLY A 13 -5.36 -10.65 5.47
CA GLY A 13 -4.61 -11.89 5.71
C GLY A 13 -3.76 -12.28 4.51
N VAL A 14 -4.33 -12.28 3.30
CA VAL A 14 -3.60 -12.58 2.05
C VAL A 14 -2.48 -11.57 1.81
N LEU A 15 -2.75 -10.27 1.98
CA LEU A 15 -1.72 -9.24 1.84
C LEU A 15 -0.55 -9.50 2.78
N LEU A 16 -0.81 -9.72 4.06
CA LEU A 16 0.22 -9.95 5.08
C LEU A 16 1.01 -11.24 4.81
N VAL A 17 0.34 -12.34 4.46
CA VAL A 17 1.00 -13.62 4.14
C VAL A 17 1.91 -13.45 2.91
N VAL A 18 1.43 -12.82 1.84
CA VAL A 18 2.25 -12.59 0.64
C VAL A 18 3.49 -11.76 0.97
N TRP A 19 3.34 -10.66 1.73
CA TRP A 19 4.48 -9.82 2.14
C TRP A 19 5.46 -10.56 3.05
N PHE A 20 4.94 -11.34 4.01
CA PHE A 20 5.76 -12.15 4.92
C PHE A 20 6.56 -13.21 4.16
N VAL A 21 5.91 -14.00 3.29
CA VAL A 21 6.57 -15.02 2.47
C VAL A 21 7.66 -14.38 1.59
N LEU A 22 7.35 -13.24 0.96
CA LEU A 22 8.32 -12.55 0.13
C LEU A 22 9.49 -11.98 0.94
N ALA A 23 9.28 -11.58 2.18
CA ALA A 23 10.35 -11.15 3.08
C ALA A 23 11.27 -12.32 3.45
N LEU A 24 10.70 -13.51 3.71
CA LEU A 24 11.49 -14.72 4.02
C LEU A 24 12.31 -15.23 2.82
N VAL A 25 11.69 -15.26 1.64
CA VAL A 25 12.33 -15.87 0.44
C VAL A 25 13.44 -14.99 -0.13
N ARG A 26 13.42 -13.67 0.12
CA ARG A 26 14.27 -12.71 -0.61
C ARG A 26 15.50 -12.20 0.13
N GLY A 27 15.75 -12.65 1.38
CA GLY A 27 16.97 -12.25 2.11
C GLY A 27 17.12 -10.74 2.35
N GLN A 28 18.21 -10.34 2.97
CA GLN A 28 18.50 -9.00 3.48
C GLN A 28 18.17 -7.86 2.51
N PRO A 29 17.45 -6.81 2.96
CA PRO A 29 17.31 -5.60 2.19
C PRO A 29 18.67 -4.96 1.97
N GLY A 30 18.97 -4.58 0.74
CA GLY A 30 20.13 -3.75 0.42
C GLY A 30 20.16 -2.49 1.32
N ARG A 31 21.34 -1.86 1.46
CA ARG A 31 21.59 -0.67 2.27
C ARG A 31 20.64 0.50 1.92
N HIS A 32 19.40 0.43 2.40
CA HIS A 32 18.52 1.60 2.41
C HIS A 32 19.04 2.61 3.43
N SER A 33 18.86 3.89 3.14
CA SER A 33 19.01 4.94 4.14
C SER A 33 18.26 4.50 5.40
N THR A 34 18.94 4.46 6.54
CA THR A 34 18.36 4.07 7.84
C THR A 34 17.05 4.81 8.14
N ARG A 35 16.93 6.05 7.65
CA ARG A 35 15.74 6.89 7.77
C ARG A 35 14.52 6.31 7.05
N VAL A 36 14.68 5.83 5.81
CA VAL A 36 13.59 5.22 5.05
C VAL A 36 13.16 3.89 5.67
N TRP A 37 14.10 3.14 6.23
CA TRP A 37 13.80 1.91 6.95
C TRP A 37 12.94 2.15 8.19
N TRP A 38 13.27 3.16 9.02
CA TRP A 38 12.45 3.55 10.17
C TRP A 38 11.07 4.05 9.76
N LEU A 39 10.95 4.81 8.66
CA LEU A 39 9.66 5.25 8.15
C LEU A 39 8.78 4.08 7.68
N ARG A 40 9.39 3.08 7.04
CA ARG A 40 8.68 1.84 6.66
C ARG A 40 8.20 1.07 7.88
N LEU A 41 9.04 0.92 8.89
CA LEU A 41 8.64 0.28 10.15
C LEU A 41 7.53 1.05 10.84
N ALA A 42 7.60 2.38 10.89
CA ALA A 42 6.53 3.21 11.44
C ALA A 42 5.23 3.06 10.65
N ALA A 43 5.27 3.06 9.32
CA ALA A 43 4.09 2.83 8.48
C ALA A 43 3.49 1.44 8.69
N ILE A 44 4.33 0.41 8.80
CA ILE A 44 3.89 -0.96 9.12
C ILE A 44 3.29 -1.02 10.53
N ALA A 45 3.91 -0.38 11.52
CA ALA A 45 3.39 -0.34 12.89
C ALA A 45 2.01 0.36 12.93
N VAL A 46 1.87 1.51 12.26
CA VAL A 46 0.58 2.21 12.15
C VAL A 46 -0.47 1.32 11.47
N LEU A 47 -0.10 0.62 10.41
CA LEU A 47 -1.00 -0.30 9.71
C LEU A 47 -1.41 -1.48 10.62
N LEU A 48 -0.46 -2.08 11.36
CA LEU A 48 -0.75 -3.18 12.29
C LEU A 48 -1.61 -2.71 13.46
N ILE A 49 -1.36 -1.51 13.99
CA ILE A 49 -2.21 -0.89 15.02
C ILE A 49 -3.61 -0.66 14.46
N ALA A 50 -3.73 -0.13 13.24
CA ALA A 50 -5.02 0.08 12.58
C ALA A 50 -5.77 -1.25 12.42
N VAL A 51 -5.10 -2.32 11.96
CA VAL A 51 -5.67 -3.67 11.86
C VAL A 51 -6.08 -4.21 13.24
N TYR A 52 -5.24 -4.02 14.26
CA TYR A 52 -5.53 -4.45 15.63
C TYR A 52 -6.75 -3.73 16.22
N LEU A 53 -6.81 -2.39 16.11
CA LEU A 53 -7.94 -1.60 16.55
C LEU A 53 -9.20 -1.94 15.77
N PHE A 54 -9.07 -2.18 14.47
CA PHE A 54 -10.12 -2.68 13.59
C PHE A 54 -10.71 -4.01 14.08
N THR A 55 -9.88 -4.91 14.59
CA THR A 55 -10.36 -6.20 15.12
C THR A 55 -10.99 -6.09 16.50
N ARG A 56 -10.64 -5.07 17.30
CA ARG A 56 -11.12 -4.88 18.66
C ARG A 56 -12.27 -3.90 18.82
N GLY A 57 -12.43 -2.93 17.91
CA GLY A 57 -13.25 -1.77 18.17
C GLY A 57 -14.37 -1.54 17.17
N ARG A 58 -15.61 -1.84 17.59
CA ARG A 58 -16.76 -1.10 17.07
C ARG A 58 -16.92 0.13 17.94
N ALA A 59 -16.84 1.33 17.37
CA ALA A 59 -17.26 2.53 18.10
C ALA A 59 -18.73 2.35 18.48
N PRO A 60 -19.08 2.43 19.78
CA PRO A 60 -20.47 2.30 20.20
C PRO A 60 -21.31 3.39 19.53
N GLY A 61 -22.48 3.04 19.00
CA GLY A 61 -23.41 3.99 18.43
C GLY A 61 -23.33 4.23 16.92
N LEU A 62 -22.36 3.68 16.22
CA LEU A 62 -22.33 3.69 14.75
C LEU A 62 -23.13 2.50 14.21
N GLY A 63 -24.16 2.79 13.43
CA GLY A 63 -25.05 1.79 12.80
C GLY A 63 -24.29 0.81 11.91
N GLN A 64 -24.89 -0.36 11.68
CA GLN A 64 -24.37 -1.30 10.69
C GLN A 64 -24.52 -0.71 9.28
N PRO A 65 -23.54 -0.92 8.38
CA PRO A 65 -23.68 -0.50 7.00
C PRO A 65 -24.85 -1.24 6.33
N THR A 66 -25.49 -0.58 5.38
CA THR A 66 -26.48 -1.27 4.53
C THR A 66 -25.80 -2.39 3.76
N PRO A 67 -26.52 -3.48 3.39
CA PRO A 67 -25.93 -4.57 2.63
C PRO A 67 -25.23 -4.12 1.34
N ALA A 68 -25.81 -3.12 0.65
CA ALA A 68 -25.21 -2.56 -0.57
C ALA A 68 -23.89 -1.81 -0.28
N ALA A 69 -23.83 -1.02 0.79
CA ALA A 69 -22.61 -0.35 1.21
C ALA A 69 -21.54 -1.35 1.64
N ALA A 70 -21.92 -2.37 2.42
CA ALA A 70 -21.01 -3.41 2.87
C ALA A 70 -20.42 -4.21 1.69
N LEU A 71 -21.24 -4.54 0.69
CA LEU A 71 -20.79 -5.17 -0.55
C LEU A 71 -19.80 -4.26 -1.31
N GLY A 72 -20.13 -2.97 -1.47
CA GLY A 72 -19.24 -1.99 -2.13
C GLY A 72 -17.90 -1.86 -1.43
N GLY A 73 -17.88 -1.80 -0.10
CA GLY A 73 -16.65 -1.75 0.70
C GLY A 73 -15.81 -3.03 0.55
N ALA A 74 -16.45 -4.21 0.58
CA ALA A 74 -15.76 -5.48 0.38
C ALA A 74 -15.19 -5.59 -1.06
N ALA A 75 -15.97 -5.20 -2.07
CA ALA A 75 -15.54 -5.18 -3.46
C ALA A 75 -14.33 -4.24 -3.67
N LEU A 76 -14.35 -3.05 -3.07
CA LEU A 76 -13.22 -2.12 -3.11
C LEU A 76 -11.97 -2.71 -2.44
N CYS A 77 -12.14 -3.43 -1.32
CA CYS A 77 -11.04 -4.10 -0.65
C CYS A 77 -10.42 -5.20 -1.54
N VAL A 78 -11.23 -6.02 -2.19
CA VAL A 78 -10.76 -7.07 -3.13
C VAL A 78 -10.05 -6.44 -4.33
N ALA A 79 -10.62 -5.38 -4.93
CA ALA A 79 -10.01 -4.68 -6.06
C ALA A 79 -8.66 -4.05 -5.66
N GLY A 80 -8.58 -3.44 -4.47
CA GLY A 80 -7.34 -2.88 -3.92
C GLY A 80 -6.27 -3.93 -3.72
N LEU A 81 -6.63 -5.09 -3.15
CA LEU A 81 -5.72 -6.23 -3.00
C LEU A 81 -5.21 -6.71 -4.37
N ALA A 82 -6.12 -6.95 -5.32
CA ALA A 82 -5.77 -7.40 -6.66
C ALA A 82 -4.80 -6.43 -7.35
N PHE A 83 -5.05 -5.12 -7.22
CA PHE A 83 -4.19 -4.08 -7.77
C PHE A 83 -2.80 -4.05 -7.12
N ALA A 84 -2.73 -4.17 -5.78
CA ALA A 84 -1.48 -4.24 -5.04
C ALA A 84 -0.67 -5.50 -5.40
N LEU A 85 -1.32 -6.64 -5.55
CA LEU A 85 -0.68 -7.90 -5.97
C LEU A 85 -0.19 -7.82 -7.43
N TRP A 86 -0.98 -7.26 -8.33
CA TRP A 86 -0.55 -7.04 -9.72
C TRP A 86 0.70 -6.16 -9.78
N ALA A 87 0.71 -5.05 -9.05
CA ALA A 87 1.88 -4.18 -8.95
C ALA A 87 3.10 -4.95 -8.39
N ARG A 88 2.87 -5.77 -7.38
CA ARG A 88 3.94 -6.56 -6.75
C ARG A 88 4.53 -7.60 -7.69
N ILE A 89 3.69 -8.27 -8.47
CA ILE A 89 4.11 -9.25 -9.50
C ILE A 89 4.90 -8.54 -10.60
N THR A 90 4.40 -7.43 -11.12
CA THR A 90 5.06 -6.62 -12.15
C THR A 90 6.45 -6.14 -11.71
N MET A 91 6.59 -5.73 -10.47
CA MET A 91 7.88 -5.31 -9.91
C MET A 91 8.89 -6.45 -9.80
N GLY A 92 8.44 -7.68 -9.60
CA GLY A 92 9.29 -8.87 -9.57
C GLY A 92 10.49 -8.76 -8.63
N ARG A 93 11.69 -9.12 -9.13
CA ARG A 93 12.97 -9.02 -8.41
C ARG A 93 13.50 -7.59 -8.30
N ARG A 94 13.03 -6.67 -9.12
CA ARG A 94 13.51 -5.27 -9.17
C ARG A 94 13.16 -4.45 -7.92
N TRP A 95 12.28 -4.95 -7.08
CA TRP A 95 12.02 -4.38 -5.74
C TRP A 95 13.28 -4.15 -4.89
N GLN A 96 14.34 -4.92 -5.13
CA GLN A 96 15.59 -4.86 -4.37
C GLN A 96 16.71 -4.04 -5.06
N MET A 97 16.55 -3.75 -6.36
CA MET A 97 17.63 -3.18 -7.18
C MET A 97 17.90 -1.69 -6.96
N VAL A 98 17.10 -1.00 -6.16
CA VAL A 98 17.32 0.43 -5.85
C VAL A 98 18.56 0.69 -4.98
N ALA A 99 19.27 -0.35 -4.54
CA ALA A 99 20.28 -0.20 -3.48
C ALA A 99 21.63 -0.93 -3.68
N THR A 100 21.90 -1.57 -4.80
CA THR A 100 23.24 -2.13 -5.03
C THR A 100 24.03 -1.24 -5.98
N GLN A 101 25.19 -0.77 -5.53
CA GLN A 101 26.10 0.11 -6.29
C GLN A 101 26.66 -0.51 -7.58
N HIS A 102 26.31 -1.75 -7.91
CA HIS A 102 26.85 -2.48 -9.05
C HIS A 102 25.88 -2.69 -10.21
N ASP A 103 24.56 -2.51 -9.99
CA ASP A 103 23.58 -2.64 -11.07
C ASP A 103 22.94 -1.27 -11.35
N THR A 104 22.88 -0.88 -12.61
CA THR A 104 22.14 0.32 -13.04
C THR A 104 20.71 0.22 -12.54
N PRO A 105 20.25 1.13 -11.66
CA PRO A 105 18.91 1.06 -11.10
C PRO A 105 17.88 1.16 -12.23
N ALA A 106 17.16 0.07 -12.50
CA ALA A 106 16.17 0.01 -13.56
C ALA A 106 14.82 0.45 -13.02
N LEU A 107 14.30 1.55 -13.53
CA LEU A 107 12.95 2.04 -13.23
C LEU A 107 11.91 1.09 -13.81
N VAL A 108 10.98 0.61 -12.98
CA VAL A 108 9.83 -0.18 -13.43
C VAL A 108 8.73 0.77 -13.86
N THR A 109 8.39 0.75 -15.14
CA THR A 109 7.35 1.61 -15.74
C THR A 109 6.23 0.82 -16.43
N ALA A 110 6.24 -0.51 -16.32
CA ALA A 110 5.26 -1.39 -16.97
C ALA A 110 4.06 -1.70 -16.07
N GLY A 111 2.95 -2.14 -16.69
CA GLY A 111 1.74 -2.55 -16.00
C GLY A 111 1.13 -1.41 -15.17
N PRO A 112 0.77 -1.59 -13.88
CA PRO A 112 0.15 -0.54 -13.10
C PRO A 112 1.06 0.68 -12.89
N PHE A 113 2.39 0.53 -13.07
CA PHE A 113 3.35 1.63 -13.01
C PHE A 113 3.31 2.56 -14.24
N GLU A 114 2.61 2.20 -15.30
CA GLU A 114 2.33 3.11 -16.42
C GLU A 114 1.36 4.23 -16.03
N TYR A 115 0.52 3.99 -15.04
CA TYR A 115 -0.55 4.91 -14.63
C TYR A 115 -0.20 5.68 -13.36
N VAL A 116 0.36 4.98 -12.37
CA VAL A 116 0.69 5.56 -11.07
C VAL A 116 2.07 5.10 -10.58
N ARG A 117 2.76 5.98 -9.84
CA ARG A 117 4.11 5.69 -9.32
C ARG A 117 4.12 4.74 -8.13
N HIS A 118 3.03 4.75 -7.33
CA HIS A 118 2.90 3.94 -6.12
C HIS A 118 1.66 3.04 -6.15
N PRO A 119 1.55 2.11 -7.13
CA PRO A 119 0.34 1.31 -7.29
C PRO A 119 0.08 0.37 -6.11
N ILE A 120 1.13 -0.11 -5.42
CA ILE A 120 0.96 -0.91 -4.20
C ILE A 120 0.28 -0.07 -3.11
N TYR A 121 0.73 1.16 -2.89
CA TYR A 121 0.12 2.05 -1.89
C TYR A 121 -1.30 2.46 -2.29
N ALA A 122 -1.56 2.68 -3.58
CA ALA A 122 -2.90 2.94 -4.09
C ALA A 122 -3.86 1.77 -3.78
N GLY A 123 -3.42 0.53 -4.00
CA GLY A 123 -4.17 -0.67 -3.64
C GLY A 123 -4.44 -0.76 -2.13
N VAL A 124 -3.42 -0.52 -1.29
CA VAL A 124 -3.58 -0.51 0.17
C VAL A 124 -4.53 0.60 0.63
N ILE A 125 -4.46 1.80 0.05
CA ILE A 125 -5.40 2.90 0.34
C ILE A 125 -6.84 2.49 -0.02
N ALA A 126 -7.05 1.86 -1.17
CA ALA A 126 -8.36 1.34 -1.55
C ALA A 126 -8.87 0.27 -0.55
N MET A 127 -8.00 -0.63 -0.10
CA MET A 127 -8.33 -1.60 0.96
C MET A 127 -8.70 -0.90 2.27
N LEU A 128 -7.96 0.11 2.70
CA LEU A 128 -8.25 0.88 3.92
C LEU A 128 -9.63 1.54 3.83
N ILE A 129 -9.92 2.22 2.72
CA ILE A 129 -11.22 2.88 2.48
C ILE A 129 -12.35 1.83 2.47
N GLY A 130 -12.19 0.72 1.74
CA GLY A 130 -13.17 -0.36 1.71
C GLY A 130 -13.42 -0.98 3.09
N SER A 131 -12.39 -1.02 3.93
CA SER A 131 -12.49 -1.51 5.30
C SER A 131 -13.32 -0.61 6.20
N THR A 132 -13.24 0.73 6.07
CA THR A 132 -14.02 1.67 6.89
C THR A 132 -15.52 1.54 6.69
N VAL A 133 -15.94 1.15 5.48
CA VAL A 133 -17.35 0.91 5.18
C VAL A 133 -17.89 -0.29 5.96
N ASN A 134 -17.06 -1.35 6.12
CA ASN A 134 -17.46 -2.57 6.79
C ASN A 134 -17.25 -2.55 8.32
N VAL A 135 -16.39 -1.65 8.80
CA VAL A 135 -16.12 -1.46 10.23
C VAL A 135 -16.16 0.03 10.54
N PRO A 136 -17.36 0.57 10.74
CA PRO A 136 -17.51 1.98 11.11
C PRO A 136 -16.78 2.30 12.42
N GLY A 137 -16.14 3.48 12.45
CA GLY A 137 -15.40 3.98 13.62
C GLY A 137 -13.88 3.95 13.47
N SER A 138 -13.34 3.29 12.43
CA SER A 138 -11.90 3.23 12.14
C SER A 138 -11.39 4.40 11.28
N TYR A 139 -12.08 5.53 11.27
CA TYR A 139 -11.76 6.65 10.35
C TYR A 139 -10.42 7.32 10.69
N VAL A 140 -10.11 7.48 11.97
CA VAL A 140 -8.88 8.15 12.42
C VAL A 140 -7.67 7.27 12.07
N GLU A 141 -7.75 5.97 12.36
CA GLU A 141 -6.69 5.01 12.06
C GLU A 141 -6.43 4.91 10.56
N VAL A 142 -7.48 4.91 9.75
CA VAL A 142 -7.37 4.89 8.29
C VAL A 142 -6.77 6.18 7.78
N LEU A 143 -7.19 7.33 8.30
CA LEU A 143 -6.62 8.63 7.94
C LEU A 143 -5.12 8.68 8.26
N LEU A 144 -4.72 8.27 9.47
CA LEU A 144 -3.32 8.20 9.87
C LEU A 144 -2.50 7.25 8.98
N SER A 145 -3.09 6.10 8.61
CA SER A 145 -2.45 5.15 7.71
C SER A 145 -2.25 5.74 6.31
N ILE A 146 -3.25 6.42 5.76
CA ILE A 146 -3.14 7.09 4.46
C ILE A 146 -2.08 8.19 4.51
N VAL A 147 -2.09 9.03 5.54
CA VAL A 147 -1.08 10.09 5.73
C VAL A 147 0.33 9.49 5.80
N SER A 148 0.50 8.39 6.54
CA SER A 148 1.78 7.69 6.64
C SER A 148 2.26 7.17 5.29
N LEU A 149 1.38 6.59 4.47
CA LEU A 149 1.69 6.12 3.11
C LEU A 149 2.05 7.29 2.18
N VAL A 150 1.37 8.44 2.30
CA VAL A 150 1.70 9.65 1.52
C VAL A 150 3.09 10.19 1.89
N ILE A 151 3.40 10.23 3.19
CA ILE A 151 4.73 10.67 3.66
C ILE A 151 5.80 9.72 3.14
N LEU A 152 5.59 8.42 3.26
CA LEU A 152 6.52 7.40 2.79
C LEU A 152 6.76 7.50 1.27
N ALA A 153 5.70 7.64 0.47
CA ALA A 153 5.79 7.82 -0.97
C ALA A 153 6.63 9.07 -1.34
N ARG A 154 6.41 10.19 -0.64
CA ARG A 154 7.20 11.41 -0.86
C ARG A 154 8.69 11.24 -0.55
N HIS A 155 9.02 10.46 0.47
CA HIS A 155 10.41 10.15 0.80
C HIS A 155 11.03 9.23 -0.27
N GLU A 156 10.31 8.20 -0.71
CA GLU A 156 10.77 7.32 -1.78
C GLU A 156 10.98 8.07 -3.10
N GLU A 157 10.07 8.98 -3.47
CA GLU A 157 10.24 9.84 -4.65
C GLU A 157 11.49 10.72 -4.57
N ARG A 158 11.79 11.31 -3.39
CA ARG A 158 13.01 12.11 -3.19
C ARG A 158 14.28 11.27 -3.34
N ASP A 159 14.26 10.03 -2.84
CA ASP A 159 15.40 9.13 -2.98
C ASP A 159 15.56 8.68 -4.45
N MET A 160 14.44 8.42 -5.17
CA MET A 160 14.48 8.13 -6.60
C MET A 160 15.05 9.28 -7.43
N LEU A 161 14.71 10.53 -7.12
CA LEU A 161 15.27 11.71 -7.78
C LEU A 161 16.79 11.82 -7.59
N ARG A 162 17.34 11.34 -6.48
CA ARG A 162 18.79 11.31 -6.23
C ARG A 162 19.49 10.20 -6.99
N VAL A 163 18.84 9.04 -7.11
CA VAL A 163 19.41 7.83 -7.72
C VAL A 163 19.25 7.84 -9.25
N LEU A 164 18.16 8.42 -9.76
CA LEU A 164 17.81 8.48 -11.18
C LEU A 164 17.46 9.92 -11.58
N PRO A 165 18.44 10.86 -11.56
CA PRO A 165 18.19 12.29 -11.73
C PRO A 165 17.59 12.65 -13.10
N ASP A 166 17.84 11.86 -14.14
CA ASP A 166 17.35 12.12 -15.50
C ASP A 166 16.06 11.32 -15.80
N ALA A 167 16.03 10.04 -15.45
CA ALA A 167 14.94 9.14 -15.82
C ALA A 167 13.69 9.33 -14.96
N TYR A 168 13.86 9.60 -13.65
CA TYR A 168 12.72 9.68 -12.73
C TYR A 168 11.87 10.95 -12.94
N PRO A 169 12.43 12.15 -13.19
CA PRO A 169 11.63 13.32 -13.55
C PRO A 169 10.77 13.14 -14.80
N ALA A 170 11.33 12.51 -15.86
CA ALA A 170 10.58 12.20 -17.07
C ALA A 170 9.42 11.21 -16.81
N TYR A 171 9.62 10.25 -15.92
CA TYR A 171 8.57 9.34 -15.47
C TYR A 171 7.48 10.06 -14.65
N MET A 172 7.86 10.99 -13.76
CA MET A 172 6.92 11.78 -12.97
C MET A 172 5.99 12.65 -13.81
N GLN A 173 6.44 13.13 -14.97
CA GLN A 173 5.61 13.92 -15.89
C GLN A 173 4.48 13.11 -16.51
N ARG A 174 4.68 11.81 -16.72
CA ARG A 174 3.73 10.91 -17.38
C ARG A 174 2.78 10.19 -16.42
N THR A 175 3.14 10.13 -15.13
CA THR A 175 2.42 9.32 -14.14
C THR A 175 2.00 10.16 -12.94
N LYS A 176 0.94 9.74 -12.28
CA LYS A 176 0.48 10.34 -11.03
C LYS A 176 0.95 9.51 -9.83
N ARG A 177 0.76 10.03 -8.60
CA ARG A 177 1.27 9.33 -7.41
C ARG A 177 0.44 8.09 -7.06
N PHE A 178 -0.87 8.23 -6.88
CA PHE A 178 -1.77 7.17 -6.41
C PHE A 178 -2.99 6.96 -7.29
N VAL A 179 -3.57 8.03 -7.83
CA VAL A 179 -4.80 7.97 -8.61
C VAL A 179 -4.49 8.45 -10.02
N PRO A 180 -4.76 7.62 -11.05
CA PRO A 180 -4.54 8.00 -12.44
C PRO A 180 -5.28 9.31 -12.74
N PHE A 181 -4.65 10.22 -13.46
CA PHE A 181 -5.17 11.50 -13.94
C PHE A 181 -5.48 12.57 -12.88
N VAL A 182 -5.43 12.24 -11.57
CA VAL A 182 -5.83 13.18 -10.50
C VAL A 182 -4.66 13.56 -9.59
N LEU A 183 -4.01 12.59 -8.95
CA LEU A 183 -2.99 12.81 -7.92
C LEU A 183 -1.76 11.93 -8.14
#